data_f568f62b07f7d124ad849d7ca8578472
#
_entry.id   f568f62b07f7d124ad849d7ca8578472
#
_cell.length_a   1.000
_cell.length_b   1.000
_cell.length_c   1.000
_cell.angle_alpha   90.00
_cell.angle_beta   90.00
_cell.angle_gamma   90.00
#
_symmetry.space_group_name_H-M   'P 1'
#
loop_
_entity.id
_entity.type
_entity.pdbx_description
1 polymer ?
#
loop_
_entity_poly.entity_id
_entity_poly.type
_entity_poly.pdbx_seq_one_letter_code
_entity_poly.pdbx_strand_id
1 'polypeptide(L)'
;MRLTLFAYSRTGCQTVRRLLAARREDSAVCYAAARLEEDGFLPLEKAVYRQAFSSSDALIFVGACGIAVREIAPYVRDKRTDPAVVCIDERARFAISLLSGHIGGANALTAELAEALGATPVITTATDVNGRFSVDAWAAQNGFRLDDMRLAKAVSAAILERDVPFCCEAAVTGPLPSGLFRSDTGRLGIYIGCRRESPFENTLHLVPQVLRVGMGCRRGTPKEAIETAIQTVFAENGLFPEAISGVYSIDLKKDEPGLLAACREHGWPVRFYSASALLAVPGEFSASQFVRSVTGVENVCERAALLGAERLLVKKTALNGVTVAAAQEHWEVDFGKRDRSGHRPGQL
;
A
#
# COMPACT_ATOMS: atom_id res chain seq x y z
N MET A 1 -5.54 -4.14 12.42
CA MET A 1 -5.58 -2.66 12.45
C MET A 1 -5.48 -2.14 13.87
N ARG A 2 -5.02 -0.89 14.05
CA ARG A 2 -5.08 -0.17 15.34
C ARG A 2 -6.36 0.66 15.37
N LEU A 3 -7.33 0.22 16.14
CA LEU A 3 -8.64 0.85 16.23
C LEU A 3 -8.76 1.67 17.52
N THR A 4 -9.33 2.86 17.44
CA THR A 4 -9.81 3.58 18.63
C THR A 4 -11.31 3.77 18.55
N LEU A 5 -12.02 3.31 19.58
CA LEU A 5 -13.48 3.32 19.64
C LEU A 5 -13.97 4.27 20.73
N PHE A 6 -15.00 5.03 20.44
CA PHE A 6 -15.60 6.00 21.35
C PHE A 6 -17.08 5.69 21.55
N ALA A 7 -17.52 5.59 22.82
CA ALA A 7 -18.93 5.41 23.18
C ALA A 7 -19.41 6.50 24.13
N TYR A 8 -20.65 6.93 23.95
CA TYR A 8 -21.22 8.07 24.70
C TYR A 8 -22.42 7.67 25.59
N SER A 9 -22.86 6.41 25.46
CA SER A 9 -23.98 5.84 26.22
C SER A 9 -23.69 4.38 26.58
N ARG A 10 -24.42 3.83 27.55
CA ARG A 10 -24.32 2.38 27.88
C ARG A 10 -24.69 1.48 26.70
N THR A 11 -25.71 1.85 25.92
CA THR A 11 -26.08 1.14 24.68
C THR A 11 -24.93 1.17 23.68
N GLY A 12 -24.27 2.33 23.53
CA GLY A 12 -23.07 2.45 22.68
C GLY A 12 -21.94 1.55 23.15
N CYS A 13 -21.68 1.44 24.46
CA CYS A 13 -20.67 0.52 25.00
C CYS A 13 -21.01 -0.95 24.68
N GLN A 14 -22.28 -1.35 24.73
CA GLN A 14 -22.72 -2.69 24.32
C GLN A 14 -22.45 -2.94 22.83
N THR A 15 -22.72 -1.96 21.98
CA THR A 15 -22.42 -2.04 20.54
C THR A 15 -20.92 -2.17 20.29
N VAL A 16 -20.07 -1.42 20.99
CA VAL A 16 -18.60 -1.58 20.94
C VAL A 16 -18.20 -3.00 21.32
N ARG A 17 -18.72 -3.56 22.42
CA ARG A 17 -18.40 -4.95 22.83
C ARG A 17 -18.81 -5.98 21.77
N ARG A 18 -19.97 -5.82 21.13
CA ARG A 18 -20.40 -6.68 20.02
C ARG A 18 -19.42 -6.60 18.85
N LEU A 19 -18.96 -5.40 18.50
CA LEU A 19 -18.01 -5.18 17.45
C LEU A 19 -16.65 -5.85 17.76
N LEU A 20 -16.12 -5.67 18.96
CA LEU A 20 -14.87 -6.30 19.38
C LEU A 20 -14.95 -7.83 19.40
N ALA A 21 -16.10 -8.38 19.77
CA ALA A 21 -16.32 -9.83 19.74
C ALA A 21 -16.24 -10.41 18.32
N ALA A 22 -16.64 -9.62 17.31
CA ALA A 22 -16.59 -10.00 15.90
C ALA A 22 -15.21 -9.75 15.24
N ARG A 23 -14.37 -8.87 15.81
CA ARG A 23 -13.07 -8.44 15.24
C ARG A 23 -11.91 -8.69 16.20
N ARG A 24 -11.71 -9.92 16.62
CA ARG A 24 -10.70 -10.30 17.62
C ARG A 24 -9.24 -10.13 17.20
N GLU A 25 -8.98 -9.98 15.91
CA GLU A 25 -7.62 -9.83 15.36
C GLU A 25 -7.12 -8.37 15.40
N ASP A 26 -8.00 -7.40 15.64
CA ASP A 26 -7.63 -5.99 15.69
C ASP A 26 -7.11 -5.59 17.08
N SER A 27 -6.10 -4.71 17.09
CA SER A 27 -5.67 -4.04 18.32
C SER A 27 -6.60 -2.85 18.58
N ALA A 28 -7.37 -2.89 19.65
CA ALA A 28 -8.40 -1.90 19.93
C ALA A 28 -8.23 -1.22 21.29
N VAL A 29 -8.39 0.11 21.33
CA VAL A 29 -8.51 0.90 22.55
C VAL A 29 -9.89 1.53 22.60
N CYS A 30 -10.60 1.35 23.70
CA CYS A 30 -11.97 1.78 23.86
C CYS A 30 -12.09 2.90 24.92
N TYR A 31 -12.80 3.95 24.57
CA TYR A 31 -13.10 5.06 25.45
C TYR A 31 -14.60 5.23 25.64
N ALA A 32 -15.04 5.48 26.85
CA ALA A 32 -16.42 5.84 27.15
C ALA A 32 -16.51 7.17 27.88
N ALA A 33 -17.63 7.87 27.74
CA ALA A 33 -17.88 9.08 28.51
C ALA A 33 -17.65 8.80 30.00
N ALA A 34 -16.80 9.58 30.68
CA ALA A 34 -16.30 9.31 32.03
C ALA A 34 -17.40 9.01 33.06
N ARG A 35 -18.58 9.63 32.91
CA ARG A 35 -19.75 9.38 33.77
C ARG A 35 -20.34 7.96 33.71
N LEU A 36 -19.91 7.15 32.75
CA LEU A 36 -20.50 5.80 32.52
C LEU A 36 -19.82 4.71 33.34
N GLU A 37 -18.53 4.88 33.67
CA GLU A 37 -17.72 3.92 34.47
C GLU A 37 -17.88 2.48 33.98
N GLU A 38 -17.66 2.25 32.69
CA GLU A 38 -17.90 0.95 32.03
C GLU A 38 -16.62 0.10 31.99
N ASP A 39 -16.72 -1.14 32.42
CA ASP A 39 -15.60 -2.11 32.40
C ASP A 39 -15.07 -2.32 30.97
N GLY A 40 -13.75 -2.27 30.83
CA GLY A 40 -13.04 -2.43 29.54
C GLY A 40 -12.97 -1.13 28.75
N PHE A 41 -13.42 0.00 29.31
CA PHE A 41 -13.29 1.32 28.68
C PHE A 41 -12.45 2.25 29.54
N LEU A 42 -11.61 3.05 28.87
CA LEU A 42 -10.92 4.15 29.47
C LEU A 42 -11.83 5.39 29.54
N PRO A 43 -11.66 6.28 30.54
CA PRO A 43 -12.42 7.52 30.60
C PRO A 43 -12.08 8.41 29.39
N LEU A 44 -13.12 8.92 28.74
CA LEU A 44 -12.99 9.78 27.57
C LEU A 44 -12.71 11.22 28.00
N GLU A 45 -11.50 11.69 27.71
CA GLU A 45 -11.05 13.06 27.86
C GLU A 45 -10.85 13.74 26.52
N LYS A 46 -10.98 15.06 26.46
CA LYS A 46 -10.86 15.83 25.22
C LYS A 46 -9.52 15.67 24.52
N ALA A 47 -8.43 15.45 25.26
CA ALA A 47 -7.09 15.26 24.71
C ALA A 47 -6.94 13.95 23.92
N VAL A 48 -7.76 12.95 24.22
CA VAL A 48 -7.70 11.61 23.59
C VAL A 48 -7.96 11.68 22.09
N TYR A 49 -8.87 12.53 21.62
CA TYR A 49 -9.19 12.63 20.21
C TYR A 49 -7.98 13.02 19.34
N ARG A 50 -7.13 13.95 19.82
CA ARG A 50 -5.90 14.34 19.13
C ARG A 50 -4.96 13.16 19.00
N GLN A 51 -4.71 12.46 20.10
CA GLN A 51 -3.82 11.31 20.13
C GLN A 51 -4.34 10.19 19.22
N ALA A 52 -5.61 9.83 19.34
CA ALA A 52 -6.26 8.80 18.52
C ALA A 52 -6.15 9.14 17.04
N PHE A 53 -6.45 10.39 16.65
CA PHE A 53 -6.39 10.82 15.25
C PHE A 53 -4.99 10.69 14.62
N SER A 54 -3.93 10.85 15.42
CA SER A 54 -2.55 10.76 14.93
C SER A 54 -1.93 9.35 14.99
N SER A 55 -2.48 8.46 15.83
CA SER A 55 -1.83 7.16 16.11
C SER A 55 -2.64 5.93 15.69
N SER A 56 -3.93 6.10 15.39
CA SER A 56 -4.79 4.98 14.98
C SER A 56 -4.88 4.86 13.47
N ASP A 57 -5.12 3.65 12.99
CA ASP A 57 -5.45 3.40 11.59
C ASP A 57 -6.92 3.77 11.31
N ALA A 58 -7.80 3.60 12.32
CA ALA A 58 -9.20 4.00 12.22
C ALA A 58 -9.78 4.46 13.57
N LEU A 59 -10.72 5.42 13.50
CA LEU A 59 -11.54 5.88 14.61
C LEU A 59 -12.99 5.46 14.37
N ILE A 60 -13.60 4.83 15.37
CA ILE A 60 -14.97 4.38 15.33
C ILE A 60 -15.77 5.10 16.44
N PHE A 61 -16.73 5.92 16.03
CA PHE A 61 -17.61 6.65 16.93
C PHE A 61 -18.94 5.93 17.04
N VAL A 62 -19.29 5.43 18.24
CA VAL A 62 -20.60 4.83 18.49
C VAL A 62 -21.49 5.86 19.17
N GLY A 63 -22.27 6.58 18.36
CA GLY A 63 -23.10 7.71 18.79
C GLY A 63 -23.55 8.58 17.64
N ALA A 64 -23.89 9.85 17.91
CA ALA A 64 -24.33 10.79 16.90
C ALA A 64 -23.18 11.28 16.01
N CYS A 65 -23.38 11.28 14.68
CA CYS A 65 -22.39 11.80 13.70
C CYS A 65 -21.90 13.22 14.03
N GLY A 66 -22.79 14.09 14.52
CA GLY A 66 -22.42 15.46 14.89
C GLY A 66 -21.39 15.54 16.02
N ILE A 67 -21.30 14.55 16.90
CA ILE A 67 -20.24 14.45 17.91
C ILE A 67 -18.93 14.11 17.19
N ALA A 68 -18.91 13.05 16.39
CA ALA A 68 -17.72 12.64 15.64
C ALA A 68 -17.15 13.80 14.83
N VAL A 69 -17.99 14.49 14.05
CA VAL A 69 -17.56 15.64 13.21
C VAL A 69 -16.93 16.74 14.05
N ARG A 70 -17.53 17.15 15.16
CA ARG A 70 -16.98 18.23 16.01
C ARG A 70 -15.63 17.84 16.63
N GLU A 71 -15.49 16.59 17.06
CA GLU A 71 -14.28 16.14 17.73
C GLU A 71 -13.11 15.94 16.77
N ILE A 72 -13.35 15.52 15.53
CA ILE A 72 -12.27 15.32 14.54
C ILE A 72 -11.95 16.60 13.76
N ALA A 73 -12.87 17.53 13.58
CA ALA A 73 -12.72 18.72 12.74
C ALA A 73 -11.38 19.50 12.95
N PRO A 74 -10.87 19.69 14.19
CA PRO A 74 -9.61 20.39 14.41
C PRO A 74 -8.37 19.68 13.89
N TYR A 75 -8.47 18.38 13.55
CA TYR A 75 -7.34 17.51 13.19
C TYR A 75 -7.35 17.10 11.73
N VAL A 76 -8.47 17.25 11.03
CA VAL A 76 -8.62 16.89 9.59
C VAL A 76 -7.70 17.76 8.73
N ARG A 77 -6.88 17.10 7.88
CA ARG A 77 -5.86 17.75 7.03
C ARG A 77 -5.88 17.27 5.59
N ASP A 78 -5.63 15.98 5.36
CA ASP A 78 -5.47 15.41 4.01
C ASP A 78 -5.99 13.98 3.97
N LYS A 79 -6.81 13.68 2.98
CA LYS A 79 -7.40 12.34 2.77
C LYS A 79 -6.39 11.20 2.62
N ARG A 80 -5.11 11.51 2.38
CA ARG A 80 -4.01 10.54 2.23
C ARG A 80 -3.37 10.15 3.55
N THR A 81 -3.48 11.01 4.57
CA THR A 81 -2.81 10.84 5.86
C THR A 81 -3.78 10.72 7.02
N ASP A 82 -4.99 11.25 6.86
CA ASP A 82 -6.00 11.20 7.90
C ASP A 82 -6.51 9.76 8.05
N PRO A 83 -6.73 9.28 9.28
CA PRO A 83 -7.24 7.94 9.54
C PRO A 83 -8.64 7.74 8.98
N ALA A 84 -9.04 6.48 8.79
CA ALA A 84 -10.43 6.14 8.54
C ALA A 84 -11.31 6.60 9.70
N VAL A 85 -12.46 7.21 9.41
CA VAL A 85 -13.44 7.56 10.45
C VAL A 85 -14.81 7.00 10.08
N VAL A 86 -15.33 6.15 10.97
CA VAL A 86 -16.65 5.55 10.83
C VAL A 86 -17.52 5.95 12.04
N CYS A 87 -18.77 6.30 11.77
CA CYS A 87 -19.75 6.54 12.81
C CYS A 87 -20.84 5.46 12.77
N ILE A 88 -21.16 4.89 13.93
CA ILE A 88 -22.21 3.88 14.09
C ILE A 88 -23.22 4.41 15.08
N ASP A 89 -24.52 4.36 14.77
CA ASP A 89 -25.52 4.73 15.77
C ASP A 89 -25.50 3.73 16.95
N GLU A 90 -25.90 4.16 18.13
CA GLU A 90 -25.76 3.36 19.36
C GLU A 90 -26.47 2.00 19.33
N ARG A 91 -27.45 1.81 18.44
CA ARG A 91 -28.18 0.56 18.23
C ARG A 91 -27.66 -0.26 17.06
N ALA A 92 -26.60 0.21 16.41
CA ALA A 92 -26.00 -0.42 15.24
C ALA A 92 -27.00 -0.67 14.09
N ARG A 93 -27.87 0.32 13.78
CA ARG A 93 -28.72 0.25 12.59
C ARG A 93 -28.02 0.75 11.36
N PHE A 94 -27.12 1.72 11.52
CA PHE A 94 -26.35 2.34 10.45
C PHE A 94 -24.88 2.42 10.81
N ALA A 95 -24.01 2.06 9.87
CA ALA A 95 -22.58 2.33 9.90
C ALA A 95 -22.26 3.33 8.77
N ILE A 96 -21.66 4.46 9.10
CA ILE A 96 -21.52 5.62 8.21
C ILE A 96 -20.05 5.93 8.00
N SER A 97 -19.59 5.91 6.75
CA SER A 97 -18.24 6.36 6.37
C SER A 97 -18.18 7.89 6.41
N LEU A 98 -17.45 8.46 7.39
CA LEU A 98 -17.38 9.92 7.58
C LEU A 98 -16.15 10.57 6.94
N LEU A 99 -14.97 9.93 7.01
CA LEU A 99 -13.73 10.51 6.55
C LEU A 99 -12.81 9.43 5.99
N SER A 100 -11.99 9.81 5.00
CA SER A 100 -10.96 8.95 4.37
C SER A 100 -11.54 7.67 3.75
N GLY A 101 -12.63 7.80 3.01
CA GLY A 101 -13.41 6.71 2.44
C GLY A 101 -12.60 5.74 1.58
N HIS A 102 -11.80 6.25 0.63
CA HIS A 102 -11.01 5.47 -0.33
C HIS A 102 -9.64 5.08 0.23
N ILE A 103 -8.66 5.99 0.14
CA ILE A 103 -7.25 5.72 0.51
C ILE A 103 -7.12 5.34 1.98
N GLY A 104 -7.86 6.01 2.87
CA GLY A 104 -7.87 5.68 4.29
C GLY A 104 -8.68 4.43 4.64
N GLY A 105 -9.46 3.87 3.70
CA GLY A 105 -10.17 2.60 3.85
C GLY A 105 -11.49 2.69 4.65
N ALA A 106 -12.03 3.89 4.93
CA ALA A 106 -13.24 4.00 5.73
C ALA A 106 -14.48 3.36 5.06
N ASN A 107 -14.58 3.35 3.73
CA ASN A 107 -15.68 2.70 3.02
C ASN A 107 -15.66 1.18 3.22
N ALA A 108 -14.51 0.55 3.00
CA ALA A 108 -14.33 -0.89 3.22
C ALA A 108 -14.59 -1.26 4.68
N LEU A 109 -13.99 -0.50 5.61
CA LEU A 109 -14.20 -0.71 7.04
C LEU A 109 -15.69 -0.55 7.42
N THR A 110 -16.41 0.43 6.86
CA THR A 110 -17.83 0.64 7.10
C THR A 110 -18.65 -0.57 6.68
N ALA A 111 -18.36 -1.15 5.51
CA ALA A 111 -19.03 -2.35 5.03
C ALA A 111 -18.78 -3.56 5.95
N GLU A 112 -17.51 -3.79 6.34
CA GLU A 112 -17.13 -4.86 7.28
C GLU A 112 -17.82 -4.74 8.64
N LEU A 113 -17.85 -3.51 9.21
CA LEU A 113 -18.47 -3.24 10.50
C LEU A 113 -19.99 -3.40 10.43
N ALA A 114 -20.60 -2.96 9.31
CA ALA A 114 -22.02 -3.13 9.07
C ALA A 114 -22.41 -4.61 8.99
N GLU A 115 -21.66 -5.42 8.25
CA GLU A 115 -21.86 -6.87 8.16
C GLU A 115 -21.75 -7.53 9.54
N ALA A 116 -20.68 -7.23 10.29
CA ALA A 116 -20.42 -7.78 11.62
C ALA A 116 -21.51 -7.46 12.65
N LEU A 117 -22.17 -6.32 12.51
CA LEU A 117 -23.19 -5.85 13.44
C LEU A 117 -24.65 -6.08 12.95
N GLY A 118 -24.83 -6.48 11.68
CA GLY A 118 -26.13 -6.51 11.02
C GLY A 118 -26.69 -5.11 10.78
N ALA A 119 -25.83 -4.11 10.54
CA ALA A 119 -26.16 -2.73 10.29
C ALA A 119 -26.31 -2.45 8.78
N THR A 120 -26.90 -1.33 8.43
CA THR A 120 -26.91 -0.82 7.06
C THR A 120 -25.67 0.06 6.83
N PRO A 121 -24.78 -0.25 5.86
CA PRO A 121 -23.68 0.62 5.53
C PRO A 121 -24.18 1.87 4.80
N VAL A 122 -23.64 3.04 5.15
CA VAL A 122 -23.91 4.32 4.50
C VAL A 122 -22.63 4.86 3.91
N ILE A 123 -22.47 4.65 2.60
CA ILE A 123 -21.31 5.08 1.82
C ILE A 123 -21.82 6.04 0.75
N THR A 124 -21.23 7.24 0.67
CA THR A 124 -21.72 8.33 -0.17
C THR A 124 -20.75 8.75 -1.28
N THR A 125 -19.60 8.08 -1.40
CA THR A 125 -18.63 8.37 -2.44
C THR A 125 -19.19 8.05 -3.83
N ALA A 126 -19.01 8.97 -4.78
CA ALA A 126 -19.65 8.88 -6.09
C ALA A 126 -19.31 7.60 -6.86
N THR A 127 -18.05 7.15 -6.80
CA THR A 127 -17.61 5.90 -7.45
C THR A 127 -18.31 4.68 -6.89
N ASP A 128 -18.43 4.58 -5.56
CA ASP A 128 -19.12 3.46 -4.90
C ASP A 128 -20.62 3.46 -5.20
N VAL A 129 -21.28 4.61 -5.06
CA VAL A 129 -22.73 4.75 -5.33
C VAL A 129 -23.08 4.39 -6.78
N ASN A 130 -22.20 4.69 -7.73
CA ASN A 130 -22.42 4.40 -9.15
C ASN A 130 -21.83 3.04 -9.58
N GLY A 131 -21.27 2.26 -8.68
CA GLY A 131 -20.63 0.98 -8.98
C GLY A 131 -19.45 1.11 -9.96
N ARG A 132 -18.76 2.25 -9.94
CA ARG A 132 -17.64 2.55 -10.85
C ARG A 132 -16.30 2.29 -10.17
N PHE A 133 -15.28 1.96 -10.96
CA PHE A 133 -13.93 1.70 -10.47
C PHE A 133 -13.35 2.91 -9.74
N SER A 134 -12.85 2.69 -8.53
CA SER A 134 -12.13 3.68 -7.74
C SER A 134 -10.63 3.40 -7.81
N VAL A 135 -9.92 4.15 -8.65
CA VAL A 135 -8.51 3.91 -8.95
C VAL A 135 -7.62 4.06 -7.72
N ASP A 136 -7.88 5.06 -6.89
CA ASP A 136 -7.09 5.35 -5.69
C ASP A 136 -7.37 4.33 -4.56
N ALA A 137 -8.63 3.92 -4.38
CA ALA A 137 -8.99 2.88 -3.42
C ALA A 137 -8.37 1.53 -3.82
N TRP A 138 -8.53 1.13 -5.08
CA TRP A 138 -8.02 -0.13 -5.58
C TRP A 138 -6.48 -0.17 -5.51
N ALA A 139 -5.79 0.91 -5.89
CA ALA A 139 -4.35 1.00 -5.81
C ALA A 139 -3.86 0.83 -4.35
N ALA A 140 -4.48 1.52 -3.40
CA ALA A 140 -4.13 1.43 -1.98
C ALA A 140 -4.35 0.01 -1.42
N GLN A 141 -5.49 -0.61 -1.72
CA GLN A 141 -5.84 -1.97 -1.25
C GLN A 141 -4.90 -3.04 -1.80
N ASN A 142 -4.43 -2.87 -3.03
CA ASN A 142 -3.57 -3.85 -3.71
C ASN A 142 -2.06 -3.51 -3.64
N GLY A 143 -1.68 -2.47 -2.88
CA GLY A 143 -0.28 -2.10 -2.65
C GLY A 143 0.40 -1.43 -3.84
N PHE A 144 -0.37 -0.88 -4.77
CA PHE A 144 0.15 -0.09 -5.88
C PHE A 144 0.44 1.35 -5.47
N ARG A 145 1.49 1.94 -6.03
CA ARG A 145 1.80 3.37 -5.88
C ARG A 145 1.24 4.15 -7.06
N LEU A 146 0.67 5.31 -6.78
CA LEU A 146 0.23 6.28 -7.81
C LEU A 146 1.35 7.31 -8.02
N ASP A 147 1.75 7.54 -9.26
CA ASP A 147 2.81 8.49 -9.62
C ASP A 147 2.34 9.94 -9.61
N ASP A 148 1.11 10.23 -10.03
CA ASP A 148 0.54 11.59 -10.06
C ASP A 148 -0.89 11.64 -9.52
N MET A 149 -1.06 12.30 -8.37
CA MET A 149 -2.37 12.48 -7.73
C MET A 149 -3.32 13.41 -8.51
N ARG A 150 -2.80 14.27 -9.39
CA ARG A 150 -3.65 15.12 -10.25
C ARG A 150 -4.26 14.25 -11.35
N LEU A 151 -3.46 13.39 -11.97
CA LEU A 151 -3.96 12.41 -12.94
C LEU A 151 -4.91 11.41 -12.30
N ALA A 152 -4.64 10.95 -11.08
CA ALA A 152 -5.56 10.08 -10.34
C ALA A 152 -6.95 10.73 -10.15
N LYS A 153 -6.99 12.03 -9.80
CA LYS A 153 -8.25 12.79 -9.73
C LYS A 153 -8.92 12.93 -11.10
N ALA A 154 -8.16 13.20 -12.17
CA ALA A 154 -8.69 13.33 -13.52
C ALA A 154 -9.27 11.98 -14.02
N VAL A 155 -8.59 10.86 -13.75
CA VAL A 155 -9.07 9.50 -14.06
C VAL A 155 -10.35 9.20 -13.27
N SER A 156 -10.38 9.48 -11.97
CA SER A 156 -11.57 9.26 -11.14
C SER A 156 -12.78 10.06 -11.61
N ALA A 157 -12.58 11.32 -12.02
CA ALA A 157 -13.64 12.15 -12.59
C ALA A 157 -14.12 11.59 -13.95
N ALA A 158 -13.19 11.20 -14.82
CA ALA A 158 -13.53 10.63 -16.13
C ALA A 158 -14.30 9.31 -16.02
N ILE A 159 -13.94 8.44 -15.07
CA ILE A 159 -14.59 7.16 -14.83
C ILE A 159 -16.09 7.32 -14.45
N LEU A 160 -16.46 8.40 -13.81
CA LEU A 160 -17.86 8.68 -13.48
C LEU A 160 -18.72 8.99 -14.72
N GLU A 161 -18.09 9.54 -15.77
CA GLU A 161 -18.80 9.99 -16.98
C GLU A 161 -18.68 8.97 -18.14
N ARG A 162 -17.55 8.27 -18.25
CA ARG A 162 -17.25 7.35 -19.34
C ARG A 162 -16.26 6.27 -18.90
N ASP A 163 -16.10 5.23 -19.72
CA ASP A 163 -15.05 4.26 -19.49
C ASP A 163 -13.67 4.83 -19.86
N VAL A 164 -12.65 4.47 -19.09
CA VAL A 164 -11.27 4.91 -19.25
C VAL A 164 -10.41 3.73 -19.71
N PRO A 165 -9.53 3.92 -20.71
CA PRO A 165 -8.65 2.86 -21.16
C PRO A 165 -7.57 2.54 -20.14
N PHE A 166 -7.17 1.26 -20.09
CA PHE A 166 -5.99 0.84 -19.35
C PHE A 166 -5.20 -0.21 -20.12
N CYS A 167 -3.90 -0.25 -19.86
CA CYS A 167 -3.02 -1.35 -20.22
C CYS A 167 -2.17 -1.80 -19.04
N CYS A 168 -1.64 -3.01 -19.11
CA CYS A 168 -0.94 -3.66 -18.00
C CYS A 168 0.20 -4.52 -18.52
N GLU A 169 1.37 -4.47 -17.88
CA GLU A 169 2.53 -5.32 -18.19
C GLU A 169 2.32 -6.80 -17.83
N ALA A 170 1.45 -7.08 -16.87
CA ALA A 170 1.19 -8.42 -16.38
C ALA A 170 -0.13 -8.99 -16.90
N ALA A 171 -0.33 -10.27 -16.65
CA ALA A 171 -1.62 -10.90 -16.87
C ALA A 171 -2.70 -10.24 -16.01
N VAL A 172 -3.87 -10.03 -16.63
CA VAL A 172 -5.03 -9.47 -15.94
C VAL A 172 -6.08 -10.55 -15.85
N THR A 173 -6.44 -10.93 -14.65
CA THR A 173 -7.42 -11.95 -14.30
C THR A 173 -8.69 -11.35 -13.71
N GLY A 174 -9.74 -12.16 -13.63
CA GLY A 174 -11.05 -11.70 -13.16
C GLY A 174 -11.81 -10.78 -14.13
N PRO A 175 -13.04 -10.41 -13.79
CA PRO A 175 -13.86 -9.51 -14.58
C PRO A 175 -13.33 -8.08 -14.49
N LEU A 176 -13.34 -7.36 -15.62
CA LEU A 176 -13.00 -5.94 -15.62
C LEU A 176 -14.04 -5.15 -14.79
N PRO A 177 -13.59 -4.21 -13.95
CA PRO A 177 -14.51 -3.37 -13.22
C PRO A 177 -15.21 -2.37 -14.15
N SER A 178 -16.42 -1.98 -13.81
CA SER A 178 -17.15 -0.94 -14.52
C SER A 178 -16.36 0.38 -14.53
N GLY A 179 -16.20 0.96 -15.70
CA GLY A 179 -15.41 2.17 -15.89
C GLY A 179 -14.05 1.95 -16.52
N LEU A 180 -13.64 0.69 -16.79
CA LEU A 180 -12.39 0.38 -17.45
C LEU A 180 -12.61 -0.48 -18.70
N PHE A 181 -11.76 -0.26 -19.72
CA PHE A 181 -11.63 -1.14 -20.88
C PHE A 181 -10.16 -1.24 -21.32
N ARG A 182 -9.79 -2.33 -21.97
CA ARG A 182 -8.41 -2.54 -22.44
C ARG A 182 -8.12 -1.74 -23.70
N SER A 183 -7.09 -0.93 -23.69
CA SER A 183 -6.52 -0.22 -24.82
C SER A 183 -5.13 0.30 -24.42
N ASP A 184 -4.28 0.52 -25.40
CA ASP A 184 -2.96 1.15 -25.29
C ASP A 184 -2.91 2.54 -25.94
N THR A 185 -4.07 3.10 -26.30
CA THR A 185 -4.19 4.40 -26.94
C THR A 185 -5.31 5.24 -26.30
N GLY A 186 -5.14 6.54 -26.27
CA GLY A 186 -6.14 7.49 -25.75
C GLY A 186 -5.52 8.76 -25.16
N ARG A 187 -6.39 9.72 -24.87
CA ARG A 187 -5.96 11.01 -24.28
C ARG A 187 -5.68 10.94 -22.78
N LEU A 188 -6.37 10.06 -22.06
CA LEU A 188 -6.24 9.83 -20.64
C LEU A 188 -6.45 8.34 -20.38
N GLY A 189 -5.50 7.70 -19.70
CA GLY A 189 -5.59 6.28 -19.41
C GLY A 189 -4.71 5.87 -18.22
N ILE A 190 -4.83 4.58 -17.87
CA ILE A 190 -4.11 3.96 -16.76
C ILE A 190 -3.09 2.98 -17.32
N TYR A 191 -1.83 3.10 -16.89
CA TYR A 191 -0.81 2.10 -17.14
C TYR A 191 -0.46 1.39 -15.82
N ILE A 192 -0.54 0.06 -15.81
CA ILE A 192 -0.25 -0.76 -14.64
C ILE A 192 1.05 -1.51 -14.89
N GLY A 193 2.14 -1.11 -14.23
CA GLY A 193 3.45 -1.71 -14.46
C GLY A 193 4.58 -1.04 -13.72
N CYS A 194 5.77 -1.64 -13.81
CA CYS A 194 6.99 -1.12 -13.19
C CYS A 194 7.82 -0.23 -14.13
N ARG A 195 7.43 -0.13 -15.42
CA ARG A 195 8.10 0.70 -16.44
C ARG A 195 7.48 2.07 -16.57
N ARG A 196 8.28 3.04 -17.00
CA ARG A 196 7.85 4.42 -17.31
C ARG A 196 7.30 4.56 -18.73
N GLU A 197 6.56 3.57 -19.19
CA GLU A 197 5.89 3.65 -20.49
C GLU A 197 4.64 4.52 -20.39
N SER A 198 4.45 5.40 -21.38
CA SER A 198 3.34 6.36 -21.41
C SER A 198 2.53 6.18 -22.68
N PRO A 199 1.67 5.15 -22.77
CA PRO A 199 0.89 4.86 -23.98
C PRO A 199 -0.23 5.86 -24.25
N PHE A 200 -0.61 6.66 -23.25
CA PHE A 200 -1.64 7.69 -23.37
C PHE A 200 -1.02 9.09 -23.36
N GLU A 201 -1.69 10.07 -23.96
CA GLU A 201 -1.24 11.48 -23.85
C GLU A 201 -1.09 11.94 -22.39
N ASN A 202 -1.97 11.45 -21.51
CA ASN A 202 -1.92 11.63 -20.08
C ASN A 202 -2.02 10.25 -19.42
N THR A 203 -0.90 9.68 -19.01
CA THR A 203 -0.81 8.34 -18.42
C THR A 203 -0.72 8.42 -16.92
N LEU A 204 -1.71 7.86 -16.21
CA LEU A 204 -1.61 7.58 -14.79
C LEU A 204 -0.93 6.22 -14.58
N HIS A 205 0.20 6.19 -13.87
CA HIS A 205 0.87 4.93 -13.55
C HIS A 205 0.41 4.38 -12.19
N LEU A 206 0.03 3.11 -12.21
CA LEU A 206 -0.14 2.28 -11.02
C LEU A 206 1.06 1.36 -10.91
N VAL A 207 1.95 1.67 -9.98
CA VAL A 207 3.27 1.03 -9.86
C VAL A 207 3.23 -0.08 -8.81
N PRO A 208 3.34 -1.37 -9.20
CA PRO A 208 3.44 -2.50 -8.29
C PRO A 208 4.83 -2.59 -7.66
N GLN A 209 4.92 -3.05 -6.42
CA GLN A 209 6.19 -3.35 -5.76
C GLN A 209 6.64 -4.79 -6.09
N VAL A 210 7.25 -4.98 -7.24
CA VAL A 210 7.60 -6.29 -7.80
C VAL A 210 9.06 -6.40 -8.24
N LEU A 211 9.88 -5.36 -8.00
CA LEU A 211 11.28 -5.35 -8.40
C LEU A 211 12.20 -5.65 -7.22
N ARG A 212 12.96 -6.72 -7.37
CA ARG A 212 14.03 -7.11 -6.46
C ARG A 212 15.34 -6.48 -6.93
N VAL A 213 15.95 -5.68 -6.07
CA VAL A 213 17.24 -5.04 -6.35
C VAL A 213 18.36 -5.86 -5.74
N GLY A 214 19.16 -6.49 -6.56
CA GLY A 214 20.39 -7.14 -6.12
C GLY A 214 21.53 -6.14 -6.11
N MET A 215 22.29 -6.10 -5.02
CA MET A 215 23.30 -5.08 -4.81
C MET A 215 24.64 -5.63 -4.34
N GLY A 216 25.71 -5.03 -4.85
CA GLY A 216 27.05 -5.14 -4.31
C GLY A 216 27.67 -3.75 -4.17
N CYS A 217 28.46 -3.53 -3.12
CA CYS A 217 29.17 -2.28 -2.90
C CYS A 217 30.53 -2.53 -2.25
N ARG A 218 31.44 -1.55 -2.33
CA ARG A 218 32.68 -1.57 -1.55
C ARG A 218 32.35 -1.37 -0.06
N ARG A 219 33.27 -1.81 0.82
CA ARG A 219 33.12 -1.58 2.25
C ARG A 219 33.15 -0.07 2.54
N GLY A 220 32.22 0.39 3.38
CA GLY A 220 32.12 1.80 3.76
C GLY A 220 31.54 2.71 2.67
N THR A 221 30.89 2.16 1.64
CA THR A 221 30.19 2.98 0.63
C THR A 221 29.10 3.83 1.31
N PRO A 222 29.10 5.16 1.10
CA PRO A 222 28.11 6.05 1.69
C PRO A 222 26.71 5.82 1.13
N LYS A 223 25.69 6.14 1.91
CA LYS A 223 24.27 5.98 1.56
C LYS A 223 23.93 6.66 0.23
N GLU A 224 24.38 7.89 0.07
CA GLU A 224 24.09 8.73 -1.10
C GLU A 224 24.62 8.11 -2.41
N ALA A 225 25.76 7.42 -2.35
CA ALA A 225 26.31 6.72 -3.52
C ALA A 225 25.45 5.51 -3.91
N ILE A 226 24.88 4.83 -2.93
CA ILE A 226 23.95 3.69 -3.14
C ILE A 226 22.65 4.18 -3.76
N GLU A 227 22.07 5.23 -3.21
CA GLU A 227 20.83 5.85 -3.71
C GLU A 227 21.00 6.36 -5.13
N THR A 228 22.10 7.09 -5.38
CA THR A 228 22.43 7.57 -6.73
C THR A 228 22.58 6.42 -7.72
N ALA A 229 23.24 5.31 -7.34
CA ALA A 229 23.40 4.17 -8.22
C ALA A 229 22.04 3.53 -8.57
N ILE A 230 21.16 3.34 -7.60
CA ILE A 230 19.80 2.80 -7.84
C ILE A 230 19.02 3.75 -8.76
N GLN A 231 18.97 5.04 -8.43
CA GLN A 231 18.23 6.04 -9.21
C GLN A 231 18.73 6.12 -10.66
N THR A 232 20.04 6.15 -10.86
CA THR A 232 20.64 6.20 -12.20
C THR A 232 20.30 4.96 -13.01
N VAL A 233 20.53 3.76 -12.44
CA VAL A 233 20.26 2.49 -13.13
C VAL A 233 18.77 2.35 -13.46
N PHE A 234 17.89 2.74 -12.54
CA PHE A 234 16.44 2.68 -12.78
C PHE A 234 16.00 3.68 -13.85
N ALA A 235 16.53 4.91 -13.83
CA ALA A 235 16.22 5.93 -14.83
C ALA A 235 16.68 5.50 -16.23
N GLU A 236 17.91 4.98 -16.37
CA GLU A 236 18.46 4.50 -17.64
C GLU A 236 17.70 3.30 -18.23
N ASN A 237 17.04 2.51 -17.38
CA ASN A 237 16.25 1.35 -17.81
C ASN A 237 14.73 1.64 -17.82
N GLY A 238 14.31 2.90 -17.64
CA GLY A 238 12.91 3.30 -17.67
C GLY A 238 12.06 2.66 -16.58
N LEU A 239 12.63 2.39 -15.39
CA LEU A 239 11.95 1.75 -14.27
C LEU A 239 11.57 2.78 -13.19
N PHE A 240 10.51 2.50 -12.46
CA PHE A 240 10.12 3.25 -11.27
C PHE A 240 10.83 2.74 -10.02
N PRO A 241 11.56 3.58 -9.25
CA PRO A 241 12.10 3.18 -7.95
C PRO A 241 11.02 2.75 -6.95
N GLU A 242 9.80 3.27 -7.09
CA GLU A 242 8.62 2.90 -6.31
C GLU A 242 8.22 1.43 -6.50
N ALA A 243 8.69 0.80 -7.58
CA ALA A 243 8.46 -0.62 -7.86
C ALA A 243 9.37 -1.56 -7.04
N ILE A 244 10.32 -1.03 -6.27
CA ILE A 244 11.24 -1.85 -5.47
C ILE A 244 10.47 -2.56 -4.35
N SER A 245 10.48 -3.90 -4.39
CA SER A 245 9.93 -4.76 -3.35
C SER A 245 10.94 -5.04 -2.23
N GLY A 246 12.24 -4.92 -2.53
CA GLY A 246 13.31 -5.10 -1.56
C GLY A 246 14.71 -5.09 -2.17
N VAL A 247 15.71 -4.99 -1.28
CA VAL A 247 17.14 -5.00 -1.63
C VAL A 247 17.78 -6.29 -1.12
N TYR A 248 18.60 -6.90 -1.96
CA TYR A 248 19.16 -8.22 -1.74
C TYR A 248 20.67 -8.23 -1.98
N SER A 249 21.44 -8.85 -1.08
CA SER A 249 22.88 -8.90 -1.18
C SER A 249 23.42 -10.20 -0.55
N ILE A 250 24.77 -10.34 -0.53
CA ILE A 250 25.45 -11.42 0.18
C ILE A 250 25.56 -11.09 1.68
N ASP A 251 25.62 -12.09 2.54
CA ASP A 251 25.72 -11.99 4.00
C ASP A 251 26.95 -11.23 4.50
N LEU A 252 28.03 -11.20 3.72
CA LEU A 252 29.20 -10.36 3.97
C LEU A 252 28.89 -8.84 4.00
N LYS A 253 27.70 -8.44 3.56
CA LYS A 253 27.22 -7.06 3.50
C LYS A 253 26.18 -6.70 4.56
N LYS A 254 25.87 -7.63 5.47
CA LYS A 254 24.85 -7.44 6.51
C LYS A 254 25.11 -6.26 7.47
N ASP A 255 26.40 -5.88 7.61
CA ASP A 255 26.85 -4.84 8.53
C ASP A 255 27.32 -3.56 7.78
N GLU A 256 26.95 -3.37 6.50
CA GLU A 256 27.31 -2.18 5.73
C GLU A 256 26.40 -1.00 6.09
N PRO A 257 26.90 0.03 6.81
CA PRO A 257 26.05 1.08 7.34
C PRO A 257 25.31 1.89 6.28
N GLY A 258 25.98 2.20 5.14
CA GLY A 258 25.38 2.96 4.06
C GLY A 258 24.23 2.20 3.37
N LEU A 259 24.38 0.88 3.16
CA LEU A 259 23.34 0.04 2.58
C LEU A 259 22.11 -0.03 3.50
N LEU A 260 22.36 -0.28 4.79
CA LEU A 260 21.27 -0.35 5.78
C LEU A 260 20.58 0.99 5.98
N ALA A 261 21.32 2.12 5.88
CA ALA A 261 20.76 3.46 5.99
C ALA A 261 19.86 3.79 4.79
N ALA A 262 20.32 3.51 3.56
CA ALA A 262 19.51 3.68 2.35
C ALA A 262 18.21 2.86 2.41
N CYS A 263 18.31 1.58 2.77
CA CYS A 263 17.13 0.72 2.88
C CYS A 263 16.12 1.22 3.93
N ARG A 264 16.61 1.72 5.07
CA ARG A 264 15.74 2.27 6.13
C ARG A 264 15.02 3.54 5.70
N GLU A 265 15.72 4.46 5.04
CA GLU A 265 15.16 5.74 4.61
C GLU A 265 14.03 5.56 3.59
N HIS A 266 14.22 4.63 2.65
CA HIS A 266 13.22 4.34 1.62
C HIS A 266 12.19 3.27 2.03
N GLY A 267 12.34 2.68 3.22
CA GLY A 267 11.47 1.60 3.68
C GLY A 267 11.62 0.31 2.86
N TRP A 268 12.76 0.10 2.19
CA TRP A 268 13.00 -1.13 1.45
C TRP A 268 13.38 -2.27 2.39
N PRO A 269 12.66 -3.40 2.39
CA PRO A 269 13.10 -4.60 3.06
C PRO A 269 14.48 -5.03 2.54
N VAL A 270 15.40 -5.42 3.44
CA VAL A 270 16.72 -5.91 3.04
C VAL A 270 16.90 -7.36 3.48
N ARG A 271 17.42 -8.19 2.59
CA ARG A 271 17.77 -9.59 2.87
C ARG A 271 19.18 -9.93 2.39
N PHE A 272 19.86 -10.78 3.16
CA PHE A 272 21.19 -11.24 2.86
C PHE A 272 21.19 -12.76 2.66
N TYR A 273 21.92 -13.21 1.66
CA TYR A 273 22.02 -14.62 1.28
C TYR A 273 23.44 -15.13 1.47
N SER A 274 23.57 -16.40 1.81
CA SER A 274 24.89 -17.07 1.84
C SER A 274 25.46 -17.22 0.44
N ALA A 275 26.79 -17.34 0.34
CA ALA A 275 27.46 -17.63 -0.92
C ALA A 275 26.93 -18.90 -1.59
N SER A 276 26.65 -19.96 -0.80
CA SER A 276 26.08 -21.21 -1.31
C SER A 276 24.68 -21.04 -1.92
N ALA A 277 23.82 -20.24 -1.29
CA ALA A 277 22.49 -19.94 -1.82
C ALA A 277 22.56 -19.18 -3.15
N LEU A 278 23.49 -18.22 -3.26
CA LEU A 278 23.69 -17.46 -4.50
C LEU A 278 24.28 -18.34 -5.63
N LEU A 279 25.20 -19.24 -5.33
CA LEU A 279 25.76 -20.17 -6.32
C LEU A 279 24.72 -21.14 -6.87
N ALA A 280 23.72 -21.50 -6.08
CA ALA A 280 22.63 -22.40 -6.48
C ALA A 280 21.63 -21.76 -7.47
N VAL A 281 21.65 -20.43 -7.65
CA VAL A 281 20.77 -19.76 -8.62
C VAL A 281 21.16 -20.14 -10.04
N PRO A 282 20.26 -20.77 -10.83
CA PRO A 282 20.56 -21.16 -12.20
C PRO A 282 20.62 -19.94 -13.12
N GLY A 283 21.43 -20.01 -14.18
CA GLY A 283 21.52 -18.98 -15.21
C GLY A 283 22.96 -18.61 -15.57
N GLU A 284 23.10 -17.83 -16.63
CA GLU A 284 24.35 -17.23 -17.07
C GLU A 284 24.48 -15.82 -16.50
N PHE A 285 25.56 -15.57 -15.76
CA PHE A 285 25.78 -14.30 -15.07
C PHE A 285 27.12 -13.68 -15.46
N SER A 286 27.20 -12.37 -15.40
CA SER A 286 28.44 -11.63 -15.64
C SER A 286 29.51 -12.02 -14.64
N ALA A 287 30.56 -12.73 -15.06
CA ALA A 287 31.63 -13.19 -14.18
C ALA A 287 32.57 -12.05 -13.74
N SER A 288 32.98 -12.07 -12.47
CA SER A 288 34.01 -11.19 -11.92
C SER A 288 34.97 -11.99 -11.03
N GLN A 289 36.21 -12.15 -11.49
CA GLN A 289 37.25 -12.87 -10.73
C GLN A 289 37.54 -12.20 -9.38
N PHE A 290 37.54 -10.86 -9.35
CA PHE A 290 37.73 -10.11 -8.11
C PHE A 290 36.58 -10.38 -7.11
N VAL A 291 35.32 -10.35 -7.55
CA VAL A 291 34.18 -10.64 -6.66
C VAL A 291 34.29 -12.10 -6.17
N ARG A 292 34.62 -13.03 -7.03
CA ARG A 292 34.80 -14.44 -6.65
C ARG A 292 35.90 -14.65 -5.58
N SER A 293 37.04 -13.95 -5.69
CA SER A 293 38.12 -14.08 -4.69
C SER A 293 37.72 -13.57 -3.30
N VAL A 294 36.81 -12.58 -3.24
CA VAL A 294 36.37 -11.97 -1.98
C VAL A 294 35.13 -12.67 -1.39
N THR A 295 34.21 -13.07 -2.24
CA THR A 295 32.87 -13.53 -1.80
C THR A 295 32.63 -15.02 -2.05
N GLY A 296 33.50 -15.69 -2.82
CA GLY A 296 33.25 -17.04 -3.30
C GLY A 296 32.26 -17.13 -4.47
N VAL A 297 31.63 -16.02 -4.87
CA VAL A 297 30.59 -15.96 -5.91
C VAL A 297 31.05 -15.01 -7.02
N GLU A 298 30.91 -15.39 -8.29
CA GLU A 298 31.35 -14.56 -9.43
C GLU A 298 30.46 -13.32 -9.65
N ASN A 299 29.20 -13.42 -9.29
CA ASN A 299 28.21 -12.34 -9.43
C ASN A 299 27.22 -12.36 -8.28
N VAL A 300 27.34 -11.41 -7.37
CA VAL A 300 26.45 -11.28 -6.21
C VAL A 300 25.14 -10.62 -6.61
N CYS A 301 25.19 -9.47 -7.31
CA CYS A 301 23.99 -8.64 -7.51
C CYS A 301 22.94 -9.30 -8.41
N GLU A 302 23.30 -9.88 -9.56
CA GLU A 302 22.32 -10.54 -10.43
C GLU A 302 21.72 -11.78 -9.74
N ARG A 303 22.55 -12.59 -9.08
CA ARG A 303 22.08 -13.79 -8.37
C ARG A 303 21.19 -13.44 -7.18
N ALA A 304 21.54 -12.39 -6.42
CA ALA A 304 20.73 -11.94 -5.29
C ALA A 304 19.38 -11.34 -5.73
N ALA A 305 19.36 -10.62 -6.86
CA ALA A 305 18.11 -10.13 -7.44
C ALA A 305 17.22 -11.30 -7.92
N LEU A 306 17.82 -12.27 -8.63
CA LEU A 306 17.09 -13.34 -9.29
C LEU A 306 16.62 -14.44 -8.32
N LEU A 307 17.27 -14.62 -7.17
CA LEU A 307 16.87 -15.62 -6.17
C LEU A 307 15.46 -15.33 -5.62
N GLY A 308 14.46 -16.02 -6.16
CA GLY A 308 13.03 -15.80 -5.84
C GLY A 308 12.31 -14.80 -6.76
N ALA A 309 12.93 -14.46 -7.88
CA ALA A 309 12.29 -13.71 -8.97
C ALA A 309 12.04 -14.62 -10.19
N GLU A 310 11.23 -14.13 -11.10
CA GLU A 310 10.90 -14.84 -12.34
C GLU A 310 11.93 -14.56 -13.44
N ARG A 311 12.35 -13.29 -13.58
CA ARG A 311 13.27 -12.89 -14.64
C ARG A 311 14.14 -11.70 -14.27
N LEU A 312 15.36 -11.66 -14.81
CA LEU A 312 16.25 -10.52 -14.71
C LEU A 312 15.83 -9.46 -15.74
N LEU A 313 15.57 -8.22 -15.27
CA LEU A 313 15.26 -7.08 -16.14
C LEU A 313 16.48 -6.23 -16.43
N VAL A 314 17.32 -6.01 -15.42
CA VAL A 314 18.54 -5.20 -15.51
C VAL A 314 19.71 -6.07 -15.09
N LYS A 315 20.64 -6.28 -16.03
CA LYS A 315 21.91 -6.94 -15.76
C LYS A 315 22.77 -6.07 -14.85
N LYS A 316 23.81 -6.67 -14.28
CA LYS A 316 24.78 -5.97 -13.44
C LYS A 316 25.28 -4.69 -14.09
N THR A 317 24.95 -3.56 -13.50
CA THR A 317 25.47 -2.25 -13.85
C THR A 317 26.34 -1.74 -12.71
N ALA A 318 27.53 -1.27 -13.01
CA ALA A 318 28.48 -0.78 -12.03
C ALA A 318 28.61 0.75 -12.11
N LEU A 319 28.43 1.43 -10.98
CA LEU A 319 28.55 2.87 -10.86
C LEU A 319 29.29 3.23 -9.57
N ASN A 320 30.44 3.89 -9.67
CA ASN A 320 31.22 4.41 -8.52
C ASN A 320 31.46 3.41 -7.38
N GLY A 321 31.72 2.14 -7.73
CA GLY A 321 31.96 1.08 -6.73
C GLY A 321 30.73 0.41 -6.15
N VAL A 322 29.55 0.79 -6.62
CA VAL A 322 28.28 0.11 -6.38
C VAL A 322 27.90 -0.70 -7.63
N THR A 323 27.37 -1.89 -7.44
CA THR A 323 26.80 -2.70 -8.53
C THR A 323 25.32 -2.95 -8.23
N VAL A 324 24.48 -2.72 -9.22
CA VAL A 324 23.02 -2.87 -9.14
C VAL A 324 22.56 -3.81 -10.25
N ALA A 325 21.64 -4.70 -9.91
CA ALA A 325 20.85 -5.49 -10.86
C ALA A 325 19.39 -5.47 -10.41
N ALA A 326 18.46 -5.62 -11.33
CA ALA A 326 17.04 -5.69 -11.00
C ALA A 326 16.39 -6.93 -11.64
N ALA A 327 15.60 -7.65 -10.86
CA ALA A 327 14.80 -8.77 -11.29
C ALA A 327 13.33 -8.57 -10.91
N GLN A 328 12.43 -9.10 -11.71
CA GLN A 328 10.99 -8.99 -11.51
C GLN A 328 10.45 -10.27 -10.88
N GLU A 329 9.69 -10.11 -9.81
CA GLU A 329 8.89 -11.17 -9.21
C GLU A 329 7.71 -11.53 -10.13
N HIS A 330 7.17 -12.75 -10.00
CA HIS A 330 5.89 -13.08 -10.63
C HIS A 330 4.78 -12.23 -10.03
N TRP A 331 3.96 -11.62 -10.89
CA TRP A 331 2.82 -10.82 -10.47
C TRP A 331 1.71 -10.81 -11.51
N GLU A 332 0.50 -10.59 -11.05
CA GLU A 332 -0.68 -10.46 -11.88
C GLU A 332 -1.62 -9.40 -11.31
N VAL A 333 -2.52 -8.89 -12.12
CA VAL A 333 -3.60 -7.99 -11.72
C VAL A 333 -4.89 -8.78 -11.69
N ASP A 334 -5.45 -8.96 -10.50
CA ASP A 334 -6.76 -9.58 -10.31
C ASP A 334 -7.79 -8.55 -9.86
N PHE A 335 -8.62 -8.12 -10.81
CA PHE A 335 -9.74 -7.22 -10.50
C PHE A 335 -10.92 -7.93 -9.80
N GLY A 336 -10.96 -9.26 -9.82
CA GLY A 336 -11.97 -10.06 -9.13
C GLY A 336 -11.61 -10.40 -7.69
N LYS A 337 -10.36 -10.12 -7.29
CA LYS A 337 -9.91 -10.36 -5.93
C LYS A 337 -10.73 -9.49 -4.99
N ARG A 338 -11.45 -10.13 -4.08
CA ARG A 338 -12.20 -9.42 -3.05
C ARG A 338 -11.21 -8.63 -2.21
N ASP A 339 -11.58 -7.41 -1.83
CA ASP A 339 -10.88 -6.71 -0.79
C ASP A 339 -10.88 -7.54 0.51
N ARG A 340 -10.18 -7.09 1.54
CA ARG A 340 -10.17 -7.80 2.84
C ARG A 340 -11.56 -7.91 3.47
N SER A 341 -12.54 -7.13 3.00
CA SER A 341 -13.95 -7.17 3.39
C SER A 341 -14.79 -8.19 2.63
N GLY A 342 -14.24 -8.85 1.62
CA GLY A 342 -14.96 -9.82 0.79
C GLY A 342 -15.81 -9.22 -0.32
N HIS A 343 -15.77 -7.91 -0.52
CA HIS A 343 -16.50 -7.22 -1.59
C HIS A 343 -15.71 -7.18 -2.89
N ARG A 344 -16.42 -7.27 -4.03
CA ARG A 344 -15.83 -7.02 -5.35
C ARG A 344 -15.75 -5.52 -5.59
N PRO A 345 -14.70 -4.99 -6.25
CA PRO A 345 -14.65 -3.59 -6.66
C PRO A 345 -15.91 -3.22 -7.47
N GLY A 346 -16.70 -2.25 -6.98
CA GLY A 346 -17.92 -1.79 -7.65
C GLY A 346 -19.22 -2.53 -7.30
N GLN A 347 -19.25 -3.37 -6.26
CA GLN A 347 -20.46 -3.97 -5.71
C GLN A 347 -20.63 -3.58 -4.24
N LEU A 348 -21.21 -2.43 -4.00
CA LEU A 348 -21.84 -2.02 -2.72
C LEU A 348 -23.31 -1.74 -2.97
#